data_e85cc5087968dded5c099cfde3c47f51
#
_entry.id   e85cc5087968dded5c099cfde3c47f51
#
_cell.length_a   1.000
_cell.length_b   1.000
_cell.length_c   1.000
_cell.angle_alpha   90.00
_cell.angle_beta   90.00
_cell.angle_gamma   90.00
#
_symmetry.space_group_name_H-M   'P 1'
#
loop_
_entity.id
_entity.type
_entity.pdbx_description
1 polymer ?
#
loop_
_entity_poly.entity_id
_entity_poly.type
_entity_poly.pdbx_seq_one_letter_code
_entity_poly.pdbx_strand_id
1 'polypeptide(L)'
;VNFLIDEFEKTGVNISLPSLRIDAFSLDVMSKVQDIKKSSLTFAPEAGSQRLRNVINKGLTEEVILDGAGKAFDGGWNKVKLYFMLGLPTETEDDMKDIAHLADKIARRYYEIPKDQRNGKCQITVSTSFFVPKPFTPFQWVPMNNRDEFLGKPRL
;
A
#
# COMPACT_ATOMS: atom_id res chain seq x y z
N VAL A 1 17.69 3.38 -10.36
CA VAL A 1 17.61 2.24 -9.43
C VAL A 1 18.45 1.09 -9.96
N ASN A 2 18.24 0.61 -11.20
CA ASN A 2 18.96 -0.53 -11.79
C ASN A 2 20.49 -0.35 -11.70
N PHE A 3 21.01 0.80 -12.07
CA PHE A 3 22.45 1.10 -11.96
C PHE A 3 23.00 0.90 -10.54
N LEU A 4 22.27 1.36 -9.52
CA LEU A 4 22.71 1.18 -8.13
C LEU A 4 22.67 -0.29 -7.68
N ILE A 5 21.66 -1.05 -8.14
CA ILE A 5 21.55 -2.47 -7.84
C ILE A 5 22.74 -3.21 -8.47
N ASP A 6 23.00 -2.99 -9.76
CA ASP A 6 24.06 -3.65 -10.50
C ASP A 6 25.46 -3.33 -9.91
N GLU A 7 25.68 -2.08 -9.42
CA GLU A 7 26.95 -1.65 -8.83
C GLU A 7 27.19 -2.24 -7.44
N PHE A 8 26.14 -2.36 -6.62
CA PHE A 8 26.29 -2.81 -5.23
C PHE A 8 25.97 -4.27 -4.98
N GLU A 9 25.48 -5.02 -5.97
CA GLU A 9 25.14 -6.45 -5.85
C GLU A 9 26.28 -7.28 -5.28
N LYS A 10 27.52 -7.00 -5.68
CA LYS A 10 28.72 -7.76 -5.26
C LYS A 10 29.33 -7.25 -3.96
N THR A 11 28.86 -6.16 -3.41
CA THR A 11 29.47 -5.51 -2.24
C THR A 11 28.83 -5.89 -0.91
N GLY A 12 27.70 -6.63 -0.93
CA GLY A 12 26.93 -6.95 0.27
C GLY A 12 26.19 -5.75 0.89
N VAL A 13 26.13 -4.62 0.18
CA VAL A 13 25.41 -3.42 0.63
C VAL A 13 23.93 -3.60 0.37
N ASN A 14 23.10 -3.49 1.41
CA ASN A 14 21.67 -3.55 1.28
C ASN A 14 21.12 -2.22 0.77
N ILE A 15 20.43 -2.24 -0.36
CA ILE A 15 19.73 -1.06 -0.90
C ILE A 15 18.33 -1.04 -0.31
N SER A 16 18.02 0.00 0.49
CA SER A 16 16.65 0.26 0.95
C SER A 16 15.97 1.21 -0.03
N LEU A 17 14.92 0.72 -0.68
CA LEU A 17 14.11 1.57 -1.54
C LEU A 17 13.04 2.27 -0.68
N PRO A 18 12.85 3.60 -0.84
CA PRO A 18 11.70 4.28 -0.24
C PRO A 18 10.40 3.71 -0.81
N SER A 19 9.26 4.03 -0.19
CA SER A 19 7.94 3.55 -0.61
C SER A 19 7.76 3.71 -2.13
N LEU A 20 7.67 2.58 -2.82
CA LEU A 20 7.50 2.55 -4.26
C LEU A 20 6.03 2.84 -4.61
N ARG A 21 5.83 3.59 -5.68
CA ARG A 21 4.48 3.69 -6.26
C ARG A 21 4.10 2.33 -6.84
N ILE A 22 2.89 1.90 -6.53
CA ILE A 22 2.33 0.59 -6.97
C ILE A 22 2.28 0.49 -8.50
N ASP A 23 1.97 1.60 -9.18
CA ASP A 23 1.87 1.70 -10.64
C ASP A 23 3.24 1.71 -11.36
N ALA A 24 4.32 2.03 -10.63
CA ALA A 24 5.70 2.01 -11.16
C ALA A 24 6.45 0.71 -10.83
N PHE A 25 5.74 -0.29 -10.31
CA PHE A 25 6.32 -1.55 -9.86
C PHE A 25 6.61 -2.45 -11.06
N SER A 26 7.83 -2.41 -11.59
CA SER A 26 8.24 -3.29 -12.68
C SER A 26 8.87 -4.57 -12.15
N LEU A 27 8.52 -5.71 -12.76
CA LEU A 27 9.11 -7.02 -12.47
C LEU A 27 10.63 -7.03 -12.64
N ASP A 28 11.17 -6.20 -13.55
CA ASP A 28 12.62 -6.11 -13.79
C ASP A 28 13.38 -5.53 -12.60
N VAL A 29 12.80 -4.53 -11.91
CA VAL A 29 13.39 -3.99 -10.69
C VAL A 29 13.27 -5.01 -9.55
N MET A 30 12.16 -5.76 -9.52
CA MET A 30 11.93 -6.78 -8.50
C MET A 30 12.87 -7.97 -8.61
N SER A 31 13.09 -8.48 -9.81
CA SER A 31 13.97 -9.65 -10.02
C SER A 31 15.38 -9.38 -9.52
N LYS A 32 15.86 -8.15 -9.69
CA LYS A 32 17.18 -7.71 -9.22
C LYS A 32 17.26 -7.45 -7.72
N VAL A 33 16.13 -7.11 -7.08
CA VAL A 33 16.05 -6.92 -5.60
C VAL A 33 15.80 -8.25 -4.89
N GLN A 34 15.47 -9.33 -5.61
CA GLN A 34 15.17 -10.65 -5.02
C GLN A 34 16.32 -11.27 -4.23
N ASP A 35 17.57 -10.97 -4.56
CA ASP A 35 18.74 -11.47 -3.85
C ASP A 35 19.05 -10.71 -2.56
N ILE A 36 18.43 -9.56 -2.37
CA ILE A 36 18.54 -8.74 -1.17
C ILE A 36 17.35 -9.06 -0.27
N LYS A 37 17.62 -9.45 0.98
CA LYS A 37 16.69 -9.82 2.04
C LYS A 37 15.29 -9.18 1.90
N LYS A 38 14.27 -10.00 1.58
CA LYS A 38 12.90 -9.57 1.31
C LYS A 38 12.29 -8.84 2.52
N SER A 39 12.37 -7.51 2.50
CA SER A 39 11.66 -6.64 3.43
C SER A 39 10.15 -6.59 3.09
N SER A 40 9.31 -6.08 3.98
CA SER A 40 7.90 -5.85 3.64
C SER A 40 7.77 -4.79 2.56
N LEU A 41 6.92 -5.04 1.57
CA LEU A 41 6.55 -4.02 0.60
C LEU A 41 5.55 -3.05 1.21
N THR A 42 5.72 -1.78 0.89
CA THR A 42 4.85 -0.72 1.40
C THR A 42 4.09 -0.08 0.25
N PHE A 43 2.78 -0.07 0.35
CA PHE A 43 1.89 0.59 -0.58
C PHE A 43 1.06 1.64 0.15
N ALA A 44 0.73 2.73 -0.53
CA ALA A 44 -0.07 3.82 0.01
C ALA A 44 -1.32 4.06 -0.86
N PRO A 45 -2.37 3.25 -0.74
CA PRO A 45 -3.65 3.49 -1.42
C PRO A 45 -4.31 4.79 -0.95
N GLU A 46 -4.02 5.22 0.28
CA GLU A 46 -4.53 6.39 0.99
C GLU A 46 -6.00 6.29 1.39
N ALA A 47 -6.85 5.61 0.62
CA ALA A 47 -8.28 5.37 0.91
C ALA A 47 -8.68 3.95 0.53
N GLY A 48 -9.65 3.38 1.25
CA GLY A 48 -10.16 2.03 1.03
C GLY A 48 -10.98 1.94 -0.26
N SER A 49 -11.92 2.88 -0.44
CA SER A 49 -12.81 2.88 -1.60
C SER A 49 -12.21 3.54 -2.82
N GLN A 50 -12.61 3.05 -4.02
CA GLN A 50 -12.26 3.70 -5.28
C GLN A 50 -12.83 5.13 -5.35
N ARG A 51 -14.06 5.31 -4.84
CA ARG A 51 -14.71 6.62 -4.79
C ARG A 51 -13.83 7.64 -4.07
N LEU A 52 -13.35 7.30 -2.89
CA LEU A 52 -12.57 8.23 -2.07
C LEU A 52 -11.15 8.43 -2.64
N ARG A 53 -10.54 7.41 -3.26
CA ARG A 53 -9.29 7.57 -4.03
C ARG A 53 -9.47 8.58 -5.18
N ASN A 54 -10.62 8.56 -5.85
CA ASN A 54 -10.92 9.53 -6.90
C ASN A 54 -11.08 10.95 -6.34
N VAL A 55 -11.76 11.10 -5.18
CA VAL A 55 -11.90 12.40 -4.50
C VAL A 55 -10.55 13.05 -4.21
N ILE A 56 -9.58 12.28 -3.73
CA ILE A 56 -8.23 12.78 -3.43
C ILE A 56 -7.31 12.79 -4.66
N ASN A 57 -7.84 12.50 -5.83
CA ASN A 57 -7.09 12.44 -7.10
C ASN A 57 -5.87 11.52 -7.03
N LYS A 58 -5.98 10.38 -6.33
CA LYS A 58 -4.87 9.43 -6.18
C LYS A 58 -4.49 8.75 -7.49
N GLY A 59 -5.44 8.66 -8.45
CA GLY A 59 -5.22 8.05 -9.76
C GLY A 59 -4.88 6.54 -9.70
N LEU A 60 -5.24 5.88 -8.61
CA LEU A 60 -4.91 4.47 -8.34
C LEU A 60 -6.19 3.64 -8.29
N THR A 61 -6.37 2.73 -9.24
CA THR A 61 -7.52 1.83 -9.27
C THR A 61 -7.30 0.59 -8.39
N GLU A 62 -8.39 -0.06 -7.99
CA GLU A 62 -8.32 -1.31 -7.25
C GLU A 62 -7.57 -2.39 -8.05
N GLU A 63 -7.82 -2.46 -9.35
CA GLU A 63 -7.13 -3.41 -10.25
C GLU A 63 -5.62 -3.22 -10.23
N VAL A 64 -5.14 -1.98 -10.32
CA VAL A 64 -3.70 -1.66 -10.25
C VAL A 64 -3.10 -2.04 -8.90
N ILE A 65 -3.86 -1.87 -7.81
CA ILE A 65 -3.42 -2.29 -6.47
C ILE A 65 -3.27 -3.81 -6.39
N LEU A 66 -4.28 -4.55 -6.87
CA LEU A 66 -4.31 -6.01 -6.83
C LEU A 66 -3.26 -6.62 -7.77
N ASP A 67 -3.07 -6.04 -8.97
CA ASP A 67 -2.02 -6.45 -9.91
C ASP A 67 -0.63 -6.23 -9.32
N GLY A 68 -0.37 -5.05 -8.76
CA GLY A 68 0.89 -4.74 -8.10
C GLY A 68 1.20 -5.66 -6.91
N ALA A 69 0.20 -5.93 -6.07
CA ALA A 69 0.34 -6.89 -4.98
C ALA A 69 0.57 -8.32 -5.49
N GLY A 70 -0.16 -8.74 -6.54
CA GLY A 70 0.00 -10.03 -7.18
C GLY A 70 1.41 -10.24 -7.72
N LYS A 71 1.93 -9.30 -8.49
CA LYS A 71 3.32 -9.30 -8.98
C LYS A 71 4.34 -9.41 -7.85
N ALA A 72 4.09 -8.70 -6.74
CA ALA A 72 4.94 -8.81 -5.56
C ALA A 72 4.94 -10.22 -4.98
N PHE A 73 3.77 -10.84 -4.84
CA PHE A 73 3.61 -12.19 -4.33
C PHE A 73 4.23 -13.23 -5.26
N ASP A 74 4.03 -13.10 -6.56
CA ASP A 74 4.68 -13.95 -7.59
C ASP A 74 6.20 -13.82 -7.52
N GLY A 75 6.72 -12.63 -7.19
CA GLY A 75 8.13 -12.38 -6.87
C GLY A 75 8.57 -12.92 -5.51
N GLY A 76 7.71 -13.62 -4.75
CA GLY A 76 8.02 -14.29 -3.49
C GLY A 76 7.95 -13.42 -2.24
N TRP A 77 7.38 -12.20 -2.31
CA TRP A 77 7.01 -11.46 -1.10
C TRP A 77 5.78 -12.09 -0.45
N ASN A 78 5.72 -12.05 0.85
CA ASN A 78 4.57 -12.51 1.64
C ASN A 78 4.15 -11.49 2.69
N LYS A 79 4.79 -10.31 2.72
CA LYS A 79 4.52 -9.24 3.67
C LYS A 79 4.25 -7.95 2.93
N VAL A 80 3.07 -7.38 3.15
CA VAL A 80 2.65 -6.11 2.56
C VAL A 80 2.17 -5.17 3.66
N LYS A 81 2.62 -3.92 3.62
CA LYS A 81 2.15 -2.86 4.48
C LYS A 81 1.35 -1.84 3.67
N LEU A 82 0.13 -1.55 4.12
CA LEU A 82 -0.80 -0.63 3.48
C LEU A 82 -0.97 0.61 4.34
N TYR A 83 -0.85 1.80 3.74
CA TYR A 83 -1.11 3.07 4.41
C TYR A 83 -2.41 3.67 3.93
N PHE A 84 -3.21 4.14 4.90
CA PHE A 84 -4.47 4.82 4.67
C PHE A 84 -4.60 6.08 5.51
N MET A 85 -5.43 7.01 5.06
CA MET A 85 -5.84 8.18 5.83
C MET A 85 -7.30 8.02 6.26
N LEU A 86 -7.62 8.42 7.50
CA LEU A 86 -8.97 8.54 8.03
C LEU A 86 -9.33 10.02 8.19
N GLY A 87 -10.57 10.37 7.95
CA GLY A 87 -11.03 11.75 8.02
C GLY A 87 -10.81 12.56 6.75
N LEU A 88 -10.64 11.88 5.62
CA LEU A 88 -10.59 12.54 4.31
C LEU A 88 -11.90 13.26 4.00
N PRO A 89 -11.86 14.35 3.21
CA PRO A 89 -13.08 15.04 2.77
C PRO A 89 -14.08 14.08 2.13
N THR A 90 -15.34 14.16 2.53
CA THR A 90 -16.44 13.31 2.07
C THR A 90 -16.39 11.83 2.46
N GLU A 91 -15.48 11.43 3.35
CA GLU A 91 -15.37 10.06 3.84
C GLU A 91 -16.65 9.59 4.53
N THR A 92 -17.08 8.39 4.21
CA THR A 92 -18.21 7.69 4.84
C THR A 92 -17.74 6.46 5.62
N GLU A 93 -18.62 5.88 6.43
CA GLU A 93 -18.32 4.62 7.13
C GLU A 93 -18.00 3.47 6.16
N ASP A 94 -18.67 3.42 5.00
CA ASP A 94 -18.43 2.40 4.00
C ASP A 94 -17.04 2.55 3.37
N ASP A 95 -16.56 3.79 3.16
CA ASP A 95 -15.19 4.01 2.70
C ASP A 95 -14.15 3.48 3.71
N MET A 96 -14.45 3.58 5.01
CA MET A 96 -13.58 3.02 6.05
C MET A 96 -13.63 1.50 6.09
N LYS A 97 -14.82 0.88 5.96
CA LYS A 97 -14.96 -0.59 5.85
C LYS A 97 -14.24 -1.13 4.62
N ASP A 98 -14.21 -0.38 3.53
CA ASP A 98 -13.50 -0.75 2.32
C ASP A 98 -11.97 -0.86 2.51
N ILE A 99 -11.42 -0.28 3.58
CA ILE A 99 -10.01 -0.53 3.96
C ILE A 99 -9.80 -2.02 4.28
N ALA A 100 -10.71 -2.59 5.07
CA ALA A 100 -10.66 -4.01 5.44
C ALA A 100 -10.94 -4.91 4.22
N HIS A 101 -11.92 -4.53 3.39
CA HIS A 101 -12.24 -5.26 2.16
C HIS A 101 -11.06 -5.28 1.18
N LEU A 102 -10.37 -4.17 1.00
CA LEU A 102 -9.20 -4.10 0.13
C LEU A 102 -8.05 -4.96 0.67
N ALA A 103 -7.81 -4.92 1.98
CA ALA A 103 -6.81 -5.77 2.61
C ALA A 103 -7.14 -7.27 2.46
N ASP A 104 -8.41 -7.66 2.60
CA ASP A 104 -8.88 -9.03 2.38
C ASP A 104 -8.69 -9.48 0.91
N LYS A 105 -9.04 -8.62 -0.05
CA LYS A 105 -8.82 -8.91 -1.48
C LYS A 105 -7.34 -9.14 -1.79
N ILE A 106 -6.45 -8.31 -1.23
CA ILE A 106 -5.01 -8.49 -1.38
C ILE A 106 -4.56 -9.81 -0.76
N ALA A 107 -5.05 -10.16 0.43
CA ALA A 107 -4.73 -11.43 1.07
C ALA A 107 -5.22 -12.63 0.24
N ARG A 108 -6.44 -12.56 -0.32
CA ARG A 108 -6.97 -13.61 -1.21
C ARG A 108 -6.11 -13.79 -2.44
N ARG A 109 -5.63 -12.70 -3.06
CA ARG A 109 -4.71 -12.76 -4.22
C ARG A 109 -3.43 -13.54 -3.90
N TYR A 110 -2.90 -13.44 -2.67
CA TYR A 110 -1.77 -14.28 -2.23
C TYR A 110 -2.14 -15.76 -2.20
N TYR A 111 -3.33 -16.09 -1.70
CA TYR A 111 -3.76 -17.48 -1.54
C TYR A 111 -4.23 -18.14 -2.84
N GLU A 112 -4.29 -17.44 -3.95
CA GLU A 112 -4.43 -18.01 -5.31
C GLU A 112 -3.15 -18.73 -5.78
N ILE A 113 -1.99 -18.35 -5.24
CA ILE A 113 -0.71 -19.02 -5.51
C ILE A 113 -0.78 -20.46 -4.96
N PRO A 114 -0.34 -21.48 -5.70
CA PRO A 114 -0.26 -22.87 -5.20
C PRO A 114 0.53 -22.97 -3.89
N LYS A 115 0.09 -23.83 -2.98
CA LYS A 115 0.64 -23.92 -1.62
C LYS A 115 2.15 -24.22 -1.59
N ASP A 116 2.62 -25.02 -2.50
CA ASP A 116 4.02 -25.43 -2.69
C ASP A 116 4.91 -24.29 -3.21
N GLN A 117 4.31 -23.27 -3.83
CA GLN A 117 5.02 -22.09 -4.36
C GLN A 117 4.97 -20.88 -3.41
N ARG A 118 4.21 -20.98 -2.30
CA ARG A 118 4.07 -19.87 -1.34
C ARG A 118 5.29 -19.75 -0.43
N ASN A 119 5.74 -18.53 -0.23
CA ASN A 119 6.80 -18.22 0.73
C ASN A 119 6.20 -17.97 2.13
N GLY A 120 5.71 -19.04 2.79
CA GLY A 120 5.14 -18.95 4.12
C GLY A 120 3.72 -18.40 4.18
N LYS A 121 3.35 -17.75 5.29
CA LYS A 121 2.03 -17.16 5.50
C LYS A 121 1.99 -15.71 5.00
N CYS A 122 0.87 -15.31 4.38
CA CYS A 122 0.62 -13.90 4.05
C CYS A 122 0.52 -13.05 5.34
N GLN A 123 1.16 -11.90 5.31
CA GLN A 123 1.04 -10.89 6.37
C GLN A 123 0.70 -9.54 5.76
N ILE A 124 -0.53 -9.07 5.99
CA ILE A 124 -0.96 -7.73 5.62
C ILE A 124 -0.97 -6.86 6.87
N THR A 125 -0.24 -5.75 6.83
CA THR A 125 -0.25 -4.75 7.89
C THR A 125 -0.97 -3.50 7.40
N VAL A 126 -2.08 -3.16 8.00
CA VAL A 126 -2.80 -1.90 7.75
C VAL A 126 -2.32 -0.85 8.75
N SER A 127 -1.87 0.29 8.25
CA SER A 127 -1.47 1.44 9.05
C SER A 127 -2.31 2.64 8.65
N THR A 128 -3.01 3.22 9.61
CA THR A 128 -3.85 4.39 9.40
C THR A 128 -3.25 5.63 10.05
N SER A 129 -3.43 6.77 9.41
CA SER A 129 -3.13 8.09 9.96
C SER A 129 -4.33 9.00 9.76
N PHE A 130 -4.48 10.02 10.61
CA PHE A 130 -5.55 10.99 10.42
C PHE A 130 -5.16 12.03 9.38
N PHE A 131 -6.16 12.41 8.56
CA PHE A 131 -5.99 13.49 7.61
C PHE A 131 -5.82 14.83 8.35
N VAL A 132 -4.78 15.56 7.95
CA VAL A 132 -4.53 16.92 8.42
C VAL A 132 -4.41 17.84 7.20
N PRO A 133 -5.29 18.86 7.08
CA PRO A 133 -5.18 19.86 6.01
C PRO A 133 -3.81 20.52 6.02
N LYS A 134 -3.12 20.50 4.88
CA LYS A 134 -1.80 21.10 4.76
C LYS A 134 -1.87 22.38 3.93
N PRO A 135 -1.17 23.47 4.32
CA PRO A 135 -1.03 24.66 3.51
C PRO A 135 -0.53 24.35 2.09
N PHE A 136 -0.97 25.14 1.14
CA PHE A 136 -0.59 25.02 -0.27
C PHE A 136 -1.00 23.71 -0.96
N THR A 137 -1.99 23.00 -0.40
CA THR A 137 -2.61 21.82 -1.02
C THR A 137 -4.06 22.12 -1.38
N PRO A 138 -4.68 21.36 -2.32
CA PRO A 138 -6.09 21.56 -2.68
C PRO A 138 -7.05 21.49 -1.50
N PHE A 139 -6.73 20.69 -0.48
CA PHE A 139 -7.57 20.53 0.72
C PHE A 139 -7.18 21.42 1.90
N GLN A 140 -6.39 22.48 1.69
CA GLN A 140 -5.95 23.37 2.77
C GLN A 140 -7.09 24.07 3.54
N TRP A 141 -8.27 24.19 2.92
CA TRP A 141 -9.43 24.89 3.49
C TRP A 141 -10.55 23.96 3.96
N VAL A 142 -10.38 22.64 3.85
CA VAL A 142 -11.38 21.72 4.36
C VAL A 142 -11.25 21.57 5.89
N PRO A 143 -12.39 21.34 6.59
CA PRO A 143 -12.35 21.13 8.02
C PRO A 143 -11.60 19.83 8.36
N MET A 144 -10.86 19.85 9.44
CA MET A 144 -10.30 18.66 10.07
C MET A 144 -11.34 18.06 11.03
N ASN A 145 -11.44 16.74 11.11
CA ASN A 145 -12.28 16.09 12.10
C ASN A 145 -11.89 16.50 13.51
N ASN A 146 -12.88 16.60 14.40
CA ASN A 146 -12.66 16.85 15.81
C ASN A 146 -12.17 15.59 16.55
N ARG A 147 -11.82 15.73 17.82
CA ARG A 147 -11.28 14.64 18.64
C ARG A 147 -12.24 13.45 18.76
N ASP A 148 -13.53 13.71 18.95
CA ASP A 148 -14.52 12.65 19.19
C ASP A 148 -14.81 11.88 17.90
N GLU A 149 -14.85 12.55 16.76
CA GLU A 149 -14.91 11.92 15.44
C GLU A 149 -13.69 11.03 15.21
N PHE A 150 -12.48 11.49 15.52
CA PHE A 150 -11.27 10.66 15.41
C PHE A 150 -11.27 9.44 16.31
N LEU A 151 -11.76 9.56 17.55
CA LEU A 151 -11.82 8.42 18.48
C LEU A 151 -12.93 7.42 18.12
N GLY A 152 -13.96 7.85 17.39
CA GLY A 152 -15.03 6.98 16.90
C GLY A 152 -14.60 6.11 15.71
N LYS A 153 -13.87 6.67 14.76
CA LYS A 153 -13.50 6.02 13.49
C LYS A 153 -12.76 4.67 13.62
N PRO A 154 -11.78 4.50 14.50
CA PRO A 154 -11.07 3.21 14.63
C PRO A 154 -11.88 2.08 15.25
N ARG A 155 -13.12 2.35 15.69
CA ARG A 155 -14.01 1.37 16.32
C ARG A 155 -15.03 0.75 15.37
N LEU A 156 -15.05 1.22 14.13
CA LEU A 156 -15.88 0.70 13.04
C LEU A 156 -15.14 -0.45 12.32
#